data_68ae28f8246f997d19bfa981e4aab61b
#
_entry.id   68ae28f8246f997d19bfa981e4aab61b
#
_cell.length_a   1.000
_cell.length_b   1.000
_cell.length_c   1.000
_cell.angle_alpha   90.00
_cell.angle_beta   90.00
_cell.angle_gamma   90.00
#
_symmetry.space_group_name_H-M   'P 1'
#
loop_
_entity.id
_entity.type
_entity.pdbx_description
1 polymer ?
#
loop_
_entity_poly.entity_id
_entity_poly.type
_entity_poly.pdbx_seq_one_letter_code
_entity_poly.pdbx_strand_id
1 'polypeptide(L)'
;MIEEARGAGVFPAAAIDVGSSASAICSDAFGTAPQTPFDLASLTKVIATTTIVMELVRNGALRLDEPIAASFDEWRGGDRDAVTVRDLLEHASGLPARLLDAPPAGRRDFEHDICAMPLEYAPRTRSVYSDLGFILLGFLAADRGGAPLDELFARIMVRLKPDLLTFTLPPDLRGLAAPTRPMDEDRRRGRVLAGEVHDNYAAALGGAAGHAGLFATACGVAAFARAVLRAARGDAGVAPPFAPELVRTFTARSAVPGSSRALGWDTMLPTSSCGTRMSPQAFGHVGYTGTSLWIDPVRDRYVVLLTNRAFGGGTLDDMRTVRRAFHDALADV
;
A
#
# COMPACT_ATOMS: atom_id res chain seq x y z
N MET A 1 2.60 -21.27 13.93
CA MET A 1 3.18 -20.56 12.77
C MET A 1 3.60 -19.11 13.09
N ILE A 2 2.72 -18.19 13.47
CA ILE A 2 3.12 -16.79 13.80
C ILE A 2 4.08 -16.78 14.99
N GLU A 3 3.79 -17.52 16.07
CA GLU A 3 4.69 -17.66 17.22
C GLU A 3 6.02 -18.34 16.86
N GLU A 4 6.02 -19.30 15.96
CA GLU A 4 7.25 -19.94 15.47
C GLU A 4 8.13 -18.93 14.71
N ALA A 5 7.53 -18.13 13.82
CA ALA A 5 8.24 -17.07 13.10
C ALA A 5 8.79 -15.99 14.05
N ARG A 6 8.04 -15.64 15.09
CA ARG A 6 8.51 -14.78 16.20
C ARG A 6 9.68 -15.40 16.94
N GLY A 7 9.53 -16.66 17.34
CA GLY A 7 10.60 -17.42 18.03
C GLY A 7 11.85 -17.56 17.19
N ALA A 8 11.73 -17.64 15.86
CA ALA A 8 12.84 -17.63 14.92
C ALA A 8 13.43 -16.23 14.66
N GLY A 9 12.90 -15.18 15.26
CA GLY A 9 13.42 -13.81 15.15
C GLY A 9 13.06 -13.09 13.85
N VAL A 10 12.10 -13.59 13.07
CA VAL A 10 11.68 -12.94 11.82
C VAL A 10 11.07 -11.56 12.11
N PHE A 11 10.26 -11.47 13.15
CA PHE A 11 9.72 -10.23 13.69
C PHE A 11 9.40 -10.38 15.18
N PRO A 12 9.53 -9.34 16.00
CA PRO A 12 9.21 -9.41 17.42
C PRO A 12 7.72 -9.27 17.72
N ALA A 13 6.96 -8.57 16.87
CA ALA A 13 5.54 -8.31 17.08
C ALA A 13 4.72 -8.57 15.82
N ALA A 14 3.51 -9.08 15.98
CA ALA A 14 2.52 -9.25 14.92
C ALA A 14 1.10 -9.00 15.42
N ALA A 15 0.22 -8.56 14.54
CA ALA A 15 -1.22 -8.54 14.73
C ALA A 15 -1.92 -9.05 13.47
N ILE A 16 -2.98 -9.84 13.66
CA ILE A 16 -3.77 -10.42 12.57
C ILE A 16 -5.23 -10.03 12.71
N ASP A 17 -5.91 -9.92 11.57
CA ASP A 17 -7.36 -9.87 11.51
C ASP A 17 -7.82 -10.57 10.22
N VAL A 18 -8.68 -11.55 10.38
CA VAL A 18 -9.22 -12.38 9.31
C VAL A 18 -10.73 -12.35 9.39
N GLY A 19 -11.39 -12.10 8.29
CA GLY A 19 -12.84 -12.01 8.32
C GLY A 19 -13.50 -12.12 6.95
N SER A 20 -14.80 -11.95 6.96
CA SER A 20 -15.68 -11.93 5.80
C SER A 20 -16.23 -10.52 5.54
N SER A 21 -17.08 -10.40 4.53
CA SER A 21 -17.84 -9.17 4.28
C SER A 21 -18.78 -8.80 5.44
N ALA A 22 -19.16 -9.75 6.28
CA ALA A 22 -20.07 -9.56 7.41
C ALA A 22 -19.36 -9.18 8.71
N SER A 23 -18.29 -9.91 9.09
CA SER A 23 -17.65 -9.77 10.39
C SER A 23 -16.21 -10.28 10.40
N ALA A 24 -15.45 -9.89 11.42
CA ALA A 24 -14.21 -10.58 11.77
C ALA A 24 -14.51 -12.03 12.20
N ILE A 25 -13.63 -12.95 11.84
CA ILE A 25 -13.68 -14.38 12.20
C ILE A 25 -12.62 -14.66 13.28
N CYS A 26 -11.43 -14.06 13.12
CA CYS A 26 -10.33 -14.22 14.05
C CYS A 26 -9.53 -12.92 14.09
N SER A 27 -9.26 -12.41 15.28
CA SER A 27 -8.33 -11.30 15.54
C SER A 27 -7.42 -11.68 16.69
N ASP A 28 -6.11 -11.50 16.53
CA ASP A 28 -5.13 -11.81 17.57
C ASP A 28 -3.88 -10.93 17.47
N ALA A 29 -3.10 -10.89 18.54
CA ALA A 29 -1.84 -10.15 18.61
C ALA A 29 -0.76 -10.95 19.32
N PHE A 30 0.46 -10.91 18.81
CA PHE A 30 1.59 -11.73 19.23
C PHE A 30 2.77 -10.83 19.57
N GLY A 31 3.25 -10.89 20.81
CA GLY A 31 4.35 -10.05 21.30
C GLY A 31 4.03 -8.56 21.37
N THR A 32 2.75 -8.22 21.32
CA THR A 32 2.25 -6.82 21.39
C THR A 32 0.77 -6.81 21.79
N ALA A 33 0.19 -5.61 21.97
CA ALA A 33 -1.25 -5.45 22.24
C ALA A 33 -2.07 -5.41 20.94
N PRO A 34 -3.36 -5.82 20.95
CA PRO A 34 -4.24 -5.76 19.78
C PRO A 34 -4.39 -4.35 19.18
N GLN A 35 -4.27 -3.31 20.01
CA GLN A 35 -4.39 -1.91 19.63
C GLN A 35 -3.07 -1.28 19.16
N THR A 36 -1.98 -2.05 19.11
CA THR A 36 -0.68 -1.54 18.67
C THR A 36 -0.75 -1.04 17.24
N PRO A 37 -0.37 0.23 16.98
CA PRO A 37 -0.23 0.73 15.61
C PRO A 37 1.02 0.15 14.93
N PHE A 38 0.91 -0.20 13.67
CA PHE A 38 2.02 -0.64 12.82
C PHE A 38 2.23 0.34 11.67
N ASP A 39 3.49 0.58 11.30
CA ASP A 39 3.83 1.21 10.03
C ASP A 39 3.45 0.24 8.88
N LEU A 40 2.51 0.65 8.07
CA LEU A 40 1.96 -0.16 6.99
C LEU A 40 2.86 -0.22 5.76
N ALA A 41 3.89 0.61 5.70
CA ALA A 41 4.78 0.74 4.54
C ALA A 41 3.98 0.84 3.22
N SER A 42 4.27 -0.01 2.25
CA SER A 42 3.64 0.03 0.92
C SER A 42 2.15 -0.36 0.87
N LEU A 43 1.54 -0.83 1.95
CA LEU A 43 0.08 -0.91 2.00
C LEU A 43 -0.57 0.48 1.86
N THR A 44 0.18 1.55 2.15
CA THR A 44 -0.20 2.95 1.87
C THR A 44 -0.66 3.14 0.43
N LYS A 45 0.01 2.50 -0.52
CA LYS A 45 -0.31 2.60 -1.95
C LYS A 45 -1.76 2.22 -2.25
N VAL A 46 -2.21 1.10 -1.70
CA VAL A 46 -3.55 0.57 -1.97
C VAL A 46 -4.60 1.18 -1.04
N ILE A 47 -4.24 1.38 0.23
CA ILE A 47 -5.20 1.86 1.23
C ILE A 47 -5.44 3.37 1.07
N ALA A 48 -4.39 4.17 0.87
CA ALA A 48 -4.54 5.62 0.78
C ALA A 48 -4.54 6.12 -0.67
N THR A 49 -3.41 6.04 -1.36
CA THR A 49 -3.22 6.70 -2.66
C THR A 49 -4.19 6.20 -3.71
N THR A 50 -4.32 4.88 -3.87
CA THR A 50 -5.29 4.29 -4.81
C THR A 50 -6.72 4.67 -4.44
N THR A 51 -7.06 4.69 -3.15
CA THR A 51 -8.41 5.09 -2.69
C THR A 51 -8.71 6.56 -2.98
N ILE A 52 -7.73 7.46 -2.79
CA ILE A 52 -7.88 8.87 -3.15
C ILE A 52 -8.03 9.01 -4.67
N VAL A 53 -7.21 8.32 -5.46
CA VAL A 53 -7.34 8.29 -6.92
C VAL A 53 -8.72 7.77 -7.33
N MET A 54 -9.24 6.71 -6.69
CA MET A 54 -10.62 6.22 -6.94
C MET A 54 -11.65 7.33 -6.67
N GLU A 55 -11.53 8.08 -5.58
CA GLU A 55 -12.45 9.19 -5.26
C GLU A 55 -12.36 10.30 -6.32
N LEU A 56 -11.15 10.65 -6.77
CA LEU A 56 -10.95 11.67 -7.81
C LEU A 56 -11.48 11.22 -9.18
N VAL A 57 -11.34 9.95 -9.52
CA VAL A 57 -11.93 9.37 -10.74
C VAL A 57 -13.45 9.35 -10.65
N ARG A 58 -14.01 8.96 -9.51
CA ARG A 58 -15.45 8.93 -9.28
C ARG A 58 -16.11 10.28 -9.46
N ASN A 59 -15.48 11.35 -9.00
CA ASN A 59 -16.03 12.71 -9.09
C ASN A 59 -15.58 13.49 -10.34
N GLY A 60 -14.84 12.83 -11.27
CA GLY A 60 -14.41 13.43 -12.54
C GLY A 60 -13.22 14.40 -12.43
N ALA A 61 -12.57 14.50 -11.26
CA ALA A 61 -11.41 15.37 -11.06
C ALA A 61 -10.12 14.78 -11.66
N LEU A 62 -10.09 13.47 -11.94
CA LEU A 62 -8.97 12.77 -12.55
C LEU A 62 -9.48 11.68 -13.49
N ARG A 63 -8.72 11.41 -14.56
CA ARG A 63 -8.99 10.31 -15.50
C ARG A 63 -7.83 9.33 -15.51
N LEU A 64 -8.12 8.04 -15.63
CA LEU A 64 -7.09 7.00 -15.69
C LEU A 64 -6.23 7.06 -16.95
N ASP A 65 -6.81 7.53 -18.05
CA ASP A 65 -6.15 7.69 -19.37
C ASP A 65 -5.50 9.08 -19.55
N GLU A 66 -5.55 9.92 -18.54
CA GLU A 66 -4.93 11.25 -18.57
C GLU A 66 -3.40 11.11 -18.60
N PRO A 67 -2.71 11.76 -19.58
CA PRO A 67 -1.26 11.80 -19.60
C PRO A 67 -0.73 12.56 -18.39
N ILE A 68 0.26 11.99 -17.70
CA ILE A 68 0.86 12.65 -16.52
C ILE A 68 1.64 13.92 -16.88
N ALA A 69 2.08 14.06 -18.13
CA ALA A 69 2.63 15.30 -18.70
C ALA A 69 1.68 16.50 -18.60
N ALA A 70 0.37 16.27 -18.44
CA ALA A 70 -0.60 17.35 -18.21
C ALA A 70 -0.51 17.97 -16.81
N SER A 71 0.17 17.31 -15.87
CA SER A 71 0.28 17.74 -14.47
C SER A 71 1.72 18.00 -14.03
N PHE A 72 2.71 17.47 -14.74
CA PHE A 72 4.13 17.62 -14.43
C PHE A 72 4.85 18.22 -15.62
N ASP A 73 5.16 19.50 -15.56
CA ASP A 73 5.76 20.26 -16.67
C ASP A 73 7.14 19.71 -17.11
N GLU A 74 7.89 19.11 -16.19
CA GLU A 74 9.19 18.51 -16.45
C GLU A 74 9.08 17.08 -17.01
N TRP A 75 7.90 16.45 -16.98
CA TRP A 75 7.65 15.13 -17.55
C TRP A 75 7.46 15.23 -19.07
N ARG A 76 8.55 15.34 -19.81
CA ARG A 76 8.51 15.58 -21.27
C ARG A 76 9.55 14.78 -22.02
N GLY A 77 9.21 14.49 -23.27
CA GLY A 77 10.11 14.01 -24.30
C GLY A 77 10.13 12.50 -24.49
N GLY A 78 10.27 12.11 -25.75
CA GLY A 78 10.43 10.73 -26.17
C GLY A 78 9.21 9.86 -25.88
N ASP A 79 9.47 8.76 -25.20
CA ASP A 79 8.50 7.71 -24.87
C ASP A 79 7.61 8.04 -23.66
N ARG A 80 7.98 9.06 -22.86
CA ARG A 80 7.26 9.39 -21.62
C ARG A 80 6.00 10.21 -21.83
N ASP A 81 5.85 10.92 -22.95
CA ASP A 81 4.67 11.76 -23.21
C ASP A 81 3.35 10.95 -23.21
N ALA A 82 3.45 9.67 -23.53
CA ALA A 82 2.30 8.76 -23.56
C ALA A 82 1.98 8.06 -22.22
N VAL A 83 2.77 8.30 -21.18
CA VAL A 83 2.55 7.69 -19.86
C VAL A 83 1.32 8.32 -19.21
N THR A 84 0.43 7.49 -18.70
CA THR A 84 -0.84 7.89 -18.09
C THR A 84 -0.87 7.63 -16.60
N VAL A 85 -1.89 8.15 -15.92
CA VAL A 85 -2.20 7.83 -14.51
C VAL A 85 -2.33 6.32 -14.32
N ARG A 86 -2.95 5.61 -15.27
CA ARG A 86 -3.06 4.13 -15.27
C ARG A 86 -1.68 3.48 -15.23
N ASP A 87 -0.75 3.94 -16.05
CA ASP A 87 0.59 3.34 -16.14
C ASP A 87 1.38 3.47 -14.82
N LEU A 88 1.19 4.58 -14.08
CA LEU A 88 1.74 4.72 -12.74
C LEU A 88 1.11 3.73 -11.75
N LEU A 89 -0.22 3.61 -11.75
CA LEU A 89 -0.94 2.67 -10.87
C LEU A 89 -0.57 1.21 -11.15
N GLU A 90 -0.36 0.84 -12.42
CA GLU A 90 0.01 -0.52 -12.85
C GLU A 90 1.51 -0.81 -12.73
N HIS A 91 2.32 0.17 -12.26
CA HIS A 91 3.79 0.09 -12.26
C HIS A 91 4.38 -0.19 -13.64
N ALA A 92 3.78 0.36 -14.68
CA ALA A 92 4.10 0.12 -16.09
C ALA A 92 4.59 1.37 -16.83
N SER A 93 4.97 2.41 -16.11
CA SER A 93 5.40 3.71 -16.65
C SER A 93 6.81 3.71 -17.25
N GLY A 94 7.62 2.71 -16.97
CA GLY A 94 9.05 2.70 -17.33
C GLY A 94 9.96 3.22 -16.23
N LEU A 95 9.44 3.84 -15.19
CA LEU A 95 10.24 4.33 -14.06
C LEU A 95 10.95 3.20 -13.31
N PRO A 96 12.19 3.44 -12.83
CA PRO A 96 12.87 2.52 -11.91
C PRO A 96 12.13 2.40 -10.58
N ALA A 97 12.57 1.42 -9.77
CA ALA A 97 11.95 1.15 -8.47
C ALA A 97 12.13 2.30 -7.48
N ARG A 98 13.34 2.86 -7.40
CA ARG A 98 13.75 3.94 -6.48
C ARG A 98 14.82 4.83 -7.13
N LEU A 99 15.05 6.00 -6.53
CA LEU A 99 16.22 6.83 -6.82
C LEU A 99 17.50 6.12 -6.35
N LEU A 100 18.62 6.41 -6.99
CA LEU A 100 19.92 5.84 -6.63
C LEU A 100 20.58 6.59 -5.47
N ASP A 101 20.29 7.89 -5.33
CA ASP A 101 20.89 8.78 -4.34
C ASP A 101 20.06 8.89 -3.06
N ALA A 102 20.60 9.62 -2.09
CA ALA A 102 19.89 9.98 -0.88
C ALA A 102 18.58 10.73 -1.21
N PRO A 103 17.53 10.63 -0.33
CA PRO A 103 16.27 11.26 -0.62
C PRO A 103 16.43 12.78 -0.81
N PRO A 104 15.75 13.36 -1.82
CA PRO A 104 15.66 14.79 -2.01
C PRO A 104 15.10 15.52 -0.78
N ALA A 105 15.30 16.84 -0.70
CA ALA A 105 14.93 17.60 0.49
C ALA A 105 13.43 17.86 0.63
N GLY A 106 12.66 17.80 -0.47
CA GLY A 106 11.23 18.05 -0.44
C GLY A 106 10.53 17.76 -1.78
N ARG A 107 9.25 18.04 -1.84
CA ARG A 107 8.37 17.70 -2.96
C ARG A 107 8.95 18.14 -4.32
N ARG A 108 9.38 19.38 -4.44
CA ARG A 108 9.87 19.92 -5.72
C ARG A 108 11.10 19.19 -6.23
N ASP A 109 12.02 18.84 -5.34
CA ASP A 109 13.24 18.14 -5.71
C ASP A 109 12.91 16.68 -6.10
N PHE A 110 11.99 16.02 -5.39
CA PHE A 110 11.48 14.70 -5.79
C PHE A 110 10.84 14.74 -7.18
N GLU A 111 9.99 15.72 -7.43
CA GLU A 111 9.31 15.89 -8.73
C GLU A 111 10.34 16.08 -9.85
N HIS A 112 11.32 16.98 -9.65
CA HIS A 112 12.41 17.23 -10.59
C HIS A 112 13.20 15.94 -10.88
N ASP A 113 13.70 15.28 -9.86
CA ASP A 113 14.55 14.10 -10.00
C ASP A 113 13.81 12.95 -10.69
N ILE A 114 12.54 12.72 -10.31
CA ILE A 114 11.73 11.66 -10.92
C ILE A 114 11.40 12.00 -12.39
N CYS A 115 11.04 13.24 -12.69
CA CYS A 115 10.71 13.67 -14.05
C CYS A 115 11.93 13.69 -14.97
N ALA A 116 13.13 13.98 -14.46
CA ALA A 116 14.37 13.99 -15.23
C ALA A 116 14.95 12.58 -15.47
N MET A 117 14.54 11.56 -14.69
CA MET A 117 15.09 10.21 -14.76
C MET A 117 14.82 9.55 -16.10
N PRO A 118 15.80 8.84 -16.72
CA PRO A 118 15.53 8.03 -17.91
C PRO A 118 14.58 6.86 -17.54
N LEU A 119 13.67 6.52 -18.46
CA LEU A 119 12.89 5.31 -18.32
C LEU A 119 13.78 4.08 -18.56
N GLU A 120 13.66 3.05 -17.71
CA GLU A 120 14.43 1.80 -17.86
C GLU A 120 13.89 0.90 -18.98
N TYR A 121 12.65 1.11 -19.37
CA TYR A 121 11.95 0.33 -20.40
C TYR A 121 10.79 1.13 -20.98
N ALA A 122 10.38 0.76 -22.19
CA ALA A 122 9.24 1.42 -22.84
C ALA A 122 7.94 1.18 -22.05
N PRO A 123 7.12 2.20 -21.80
CA PRO A 123 5.88 2.09 -21.06
C PRO A 123 4.99 0.94 -21.55
N ARG A 124 4.35 0.23 -20.63
CA ARG A 124 3.44 -0.90 -20.89
C ARG A 124 4.07 -2.15 -21.51
N THR A 125 5.41 -2.23 -21.65
CA THR A 125 6.07 -3.46 -22.13
C THR A 125 6.31 -4.47 -21.01
N ARG A 126 6.43 -3.99 -19.79
CA ARG A 126 6.52 -4.79 -18.55
C ARG A 126 6.07 -3.96 -17.35
N SER A 127 5.92 -4.62 -16.21
CA SER A 127 5.59 -3.97 -14.95
C SER A 127 6.75 -4.15 -13.96
N VAL A 128 7.35 -3.04 -13.52
CA VAL A 128 8.41 -3.01 -12.50
C VAL A 128 7.91 -2.18 -11.33
N TYR A 129 7.80 -2.80 -10.16
CA TYR A 129 7.35 -2.13 -8.95
C TYR A 129 8.16 -0.85 -8.70
N SER A 130 7.48 0.29 -8.62
CA SER A 130 8.11 1.61 -8.49
C SER A 130 7.47 2.43 -7.37
N ASP A 131 8.28 2.84 -6.42
CA ASP A 131 7.89 3.82 -5.41
C ASP A 131 7.73 5.21 -6.05
N LEU A 132 8.56 5.52 -7.06
CA LEU A 132 8.59 6.81 -7.73
C LEU A 132 7.26 7.14 -8.42
N GLY A 133 6.66 6.15 -9.09
CA GLY A 133 5.35 6.31 -9.71
C GLY A 133 4.26 6.66 -8.70
N PHE A 134 4.32 6.08 -7.49
CA PHE A 134 3.38 6.37 -6.41
C PHE A 134 3.68 7.68 -5.70
N ILE A 135 4.93 8.13 -5.65
CA ILE A 135 5.27 9.49 -5.19
C ILE A 135 4.59 10.53 -6.11
N LEU A 136 4.74 10.39 -7.44
CA LEU A 136 4.05 11.27 -8.40
C LEU A 136 2.53 11.18 -8.29
N LEU A 137 1.96 9.97 -8.12
CA LEU A 137 0.52 9.81 -7.88
C LEU A 137 0.06 10.55 -6.60
N GLY A 138 0.88 10.54 -5.54
CA GLY A 138 0.60 11.29 -4.32
C GLY A 138 0.56 12.79 -4.55
N PHE A 139 1.51 13.33 -5.32
CA PHE A 139 1.53 14.76 -5.68
C PHE A 139 0.34 15.14 -6.55
N LEU A 140 0.09 14.35 -7.59
CA LEU A 140 -1.06 14.52 -8.48
C LEU A 140 -2.39 14.49 -7.71
N ALA A 141 -2.54 13.54 -6.79
CA ALA A 141 -3.74 13.40 -5.97
C ALA A 141 -3.95 14.63 -5.05
N ALA A 142 -2.89 15.14 -4.44
CA ALA A 142 -2.94 16.34 -3.62
C ALA A 142 -3.34 17.58 -4.43
N ASP A 143 -2.75 17.76 -5.62
CA ASP A 143 -3.04 18.90 -6.51
C ASP A 143 -4.49 18.85 -7.02
N ARG A 144 -4.94 17.71 -7.51
CA ARG A 144 -6.31 17.53 -8.04
C ARG A 144 -7.38 17.52 -6.94
N GLY A 145 -7.02 17.07 -5.74
CA GLY A 145 -7.88 17.07 -4.56
C GLY A 145 -7.91 18.40 -3.79
N GLY A 146 -6.98 19.30 -4.08
CA GLY A 146 -6.89 20.62 -3.46
C GLY A 146 -6.56 20.59 -1.96
N ALA A 147 -5.89 19.53 -1.47
CA ALA A 147 -5.47 19.40 -0.08
C ALA A 147 -4.30 18.41 0.06
N PRO A 148 -3.54 18.44 1.17
CA PRO A 148 -2.55 17.43 1.48
C PRO A 148 -3.13 16.00 1.46
N LEU A 149 -2.26 15.02 1.14
CA LEU A 149 -2.67 13.63 0.95
C LEU A 149 -3.33 13.03 2.21
N ASP A 150 -2.82 13.33 3.37
CA ASP A 150 -3.34 12.89 4.67
C ASP A 150 -4.75 13.46 4.95
N GLU A 151 -4.98 14.72 4.62
CA GLU A 151 -6.32 15.32 4.74
C GLU A 151 -7.32 14.70 3.77
N LEU A 152 -6.94 14.49 2.50
CA LEU A 152 -7.80 13.82 1.51
C LEU A 152 -8.19 12.42 1.97
N PHE A 153 -7.21 11.67 2.49
CA PHE A 153 -7.45 10.35 3.03
C PHE A 153 -8.37 10.38 4.25
N ALA A 154 -8.13 11.28 5.20
CA ALA A 154 -8.97 11.43 6.40
C ALA A 154 -10.43 11.75 6.05
N ARG A 155 -10.68 12.61 5.05
CA ARG A 155 -12.04 12.92 4.56
C ARG A 155 -12.79 11.69 4.03
N ILE A 156 -12.07 10.72 3.45
CA ILE A 156 -12.65 9.45 2.99
C ILE A 156 -12.89 8.53 4.19
N MET A 157 -11.91 8.40 5.09
CA MET A 157 -11.98 7.49 6.23
C MET A 157 -13.06 7.85 7.25
N VAL A 158 -13.44 9.13 7.36
CA VAL A 158 -14.62 9.54 8.18
C VAL A 158 -15.88 8.75 7.82
N ARG A 159 -16.03 8.32 6.56
CA ARG A 159 -17.18 7.54 6.09
C ARG A 159 -17.13 6.08 6.51
N LEU A 160 -15.94 5.52 6.67
CA LEU A 160 -15.71 4.11 7.08
C LEU A 160 -15.56 3.95 8.59
N LYS A 161 -15.14 5.00 9.29
CA LYS A 161 -14.90 5.03 10.74
C LYS A 161 -14.02 3.87 11.23
N PRO A 162 -12.82 3.65 10.65
CA PRO A 162 -11.90 2.65 11.18
C PRO A 162 -11.45 3.04 12.58
N ASP A 163 -11.07 2.05 13.38
CA ASP A 163 -10.54 2.27 14.73
C ASP A 163 -9.30 3.17 14.70
N LEU A 164 -8.25 2.75 13.98
CA LEU A 164 -7.06 3.55 13.73
C LEU A 164 -6.50 3.24 12.33
N LEU A 165 -6.52 4.23 11.46
CA LEU A 165 -5.94 4.16 10.11
C LEU A 165 -5.65 5.59 9.65
N THR A 166 -4.38 6.03 9.76
CA THR A 166 -3.99 7.43 9.60
C THR A 166 -2.54 7.60 9.15
N PHE A 167 -2.21 8.70 8.50
CA PHE A 167 -0.82 9.10 8.25
C PHE A 167 -0.14 9.68 9.50
N THR A 168 -0.89 10.33 10.36
CA THR A 168 -0.34 10.98 11.56
C THR A 168 -0.94 10.36 12.80
N LEU A 169 -0.10 9.64 13.57
CA LEU A 169 -0.52 9.12 14.85
C LEU A 169 -0.73 10.25 15.87
N PRO A 170 -1.81 10.18 16.67
CA PRO A 170 -1.95 10.99 17.87
C PRO A 170 -0.70 10.91 18.74
N PRO A 171 -0.29 12.00 19.40
CA PRO A 171 0.94 12.04 20.20
C PRO A 171 1.06 10.94 21.26
N ASP A 172 -0.04 10.60 21.91
CA ASP A 172 -0.16 9.56 22.93
C ASP A 172 0.01 8.13 22.37
N LEU A 173 -0.26 7.92 21.08
CA LEU A 173 -0.10 6.61 20.42
C LEU A 173 1.26 6.41 19.76
N ARG A 174 2.06 7.47 19.57
CA ARG A 174 3.35 7.34 18.87
C ARG A 174 4.29 6.37 19.57
N GLY A 175 4.45 6.50 20.87
CA GLY A 175 5.30 5.63 21.67
C GLY A 175 4.80 4.19 21.80
N LEU A 176 3.53 3.93 21.47
CA LEU A 176 2.90 2.61 21.50
C LEU A 176 2.99 1.88 20.14
N ALA A 177 3.42 2.57 19.10
CA ALA A 177 3.56 1.96 17.78
C ALA A 177 4.66 0.89 17.78
N ALA A 178 4.43 -0.19 17.05
CA ALA A 178 5.43 -1.24 16.84
C ALA A 178 6.69 -0.61 16.22
N PRO A 179 7.85 -0.71 16.86
CA PRO A 179 9.04 -0.01 16.44
C PRO A 179 9.61 -0.59 15.14
N THR A 180 10.35 0.26 14.39
CA THR A 180 11.17 -0.13 13.25
C THR A 180 12.59 0.40 13.41
N ARG A 181 13.53 -0.12 12.60
CA ARG A 181 14.90 0.40 12.48
C ARG A 181 15.08 1.01 11.10
N PRO A 182 15.65 2.21 10.99
CA PRO A 182 15.99 2.81 9.71
C PRO A 182 16.90 1.90 8.88
N MET A 183 16.84 2.00 7.57
CA MET A 183 17.80 1.39 6.66
C MET A 183 19.21 2.01 6.85
N ASP A 184 20.26 1.32 6.43
CA ASP A 184 21.65 1.75 6.65
C ASP A 184 21.97 3.10 5.99
N GLU A 185 21.35 3.39 4.84
CA GLU A 185 21.47 4.66 4.11
C GLU A 185 20.62 5.80 4.69
N ASP A 186 19.73 5.51 5.64
CA ASP A 186 18.85 6.52 6.24
C ASP A 186 19.65 7.44 7.20
N ARG A 187 19.46 8.74 7.09
CA ARG A 187 20.05 9.73 8.00
C ARG A 187 19.63 9.52 9.45
N ARG A 188 18.51 8.85 9.70
CA ARG A 188 17.98 8.50 11.04
C ARG A 188 18.58 7.20 11.61
N ARG A 189 19.52 6.56 10.91
CA ARG A 189 20.18 5.35 11.41
C ARG A 189 20.78 5.57 12.81
N GLY A 190 20.82 4.50 13.59
CA GLY A 190 21.35 4.54 14.96
C GLY A 190 20.30 4.84 16.03
N ARG A 191 19.04 5.11 15.64
CA ARG A 191 17.91 5.21 16.57
C ARG A 191 16.75 4.29 16.19
N VAL A 192 15.87 4.02 17.12
CA VAL A 192 14.61 3.30 16.90
C VAL A 192 13.55 4.30 16.47
N LEU A 193 12.72 3.91 15.49
CA LEU A 193 11.58 4.68 15.04
C LEU A 193 10.31 4.07 15.65
N ALA A 194 9.55 4.86 16.40
CA ALA A 194 8.24 4.49 16.94
C ALA A 194 7.23 5.60 16.61
N GLY A 195 6.19 5.27 15.84
CA GLY A 195 5.23 6.26 15.35
C GLY A 195 5.78 7.28 14.35
N GLU A 196 6.97 7.00 13.82
CA GLU A 196 7.58 7.69 12.68
C GLU A 196 7.68 6.71 11.51
N VAL A 197 7.39 7.18 10.29
CA VAL A 197 7.45 6.36 9.08
C VAL A 197 8.83 5.74 8.87
N HIS A 198 8.88 4.45 8.57
CA HIS A 198 10.13 3.73 8.29
C HIS A 198 10.79 4.22 7.00
N ASP A 199 9.99 4.40 5.93
CA ASP A 199 10.50 4.79 4.62
C ASP A 199 11.16 6.17 4.66
N ASN A 200 12.41 6.26 4.17
CA ASN A 200 13.20 7.49 4.20
C ASN A 200 12.70 8.55 3.22
N TYR A 201 12.09 8.16 2.08
CA TYR A 201 11.50 9.11 1.12
C TYR A 201 10.21 9.70 1.68
N ALA A 202 9.36 8.86 2.26
CA ALA A 202 8.17 9.35 2.93
C ALA A 202 8.51 10.26 4.11
N ALA A 203 9.57 9.96 4.88
CA ALA A 203 10.05 10.83 5.94
C ALA A 203 10.53 12.19 5.42
N ALA A 204 11.26 12.23 4.30
CA ALA A 204 11.70 13.47 3.65
C ALA A 204 10.52 14.30 3.11
N LEU A 205 9.39 13.64 2.79
CA LEU A 205 8.13 14.25 2.34
C LEU A 205 7.18 14.58 3.51
N GLY A 206 7.64 14.56 4.76
CA GLY A 206 6.84 14.94 5.94
C GLY A 206 6.00 13.80 6.52
N GLY A 207 6.18 12.56 6.08
CA GLY A 207 5.52 11.37 6.62
C GLY A 207 4.31 10.89 5.81
N ALA A 208 3.62 11.78 5.09
CA ALA A 208 2.48 11.41 4.26
C ALA A 208 2.87 11.44 2.77
N ALA A 209 3.22 10.29 2.22
CA ALA A 209 3.63 10.16 0.83
C ALA A 209 2.78 9.13 0.08
N GLY A 210 2.73 9.24 -1.26
CA GLY A 210 1.89 8.37 -2.07
C GLY A 210 2.27 6.88 -2.01
N HIS A 211 3.49 6.56 -1.62
CA HIS A 211 4.02 5.20 -1.59
C HIS A 211 4.12 4.60 -0.18
N ALA A 212 4.17 5.41 0.89
CA ALA A 212 4.34 4.98 2.28
C ALA A 212 3.89 6.06 3.28
N GLY A 213 3.75 5.72 4.56
CA GLY A 213 3.48 6.65 5.66
C GLY A 213 2.23 6.36 6.48
N LEU A 214 1.36 5.44 6.06
CA LEU A 214 0.20 5.05 6.86
C LEU A 214 0.59 4.22 8.09
N PHE A 215 -0.12 4.48 9.18
CA PHE A 215 -0.15 3.66 10.39
C PHE A 215 -1.56 3.13 10.64
N ALA A 216 -1.67 1.92 11.15
CA ALA A 216 -2.95 1.35 11.58
C ALA A 216 -2.80 0.24 12.62
N THR A 217 -3.90 -0.06 13.30
CA THR A 217 -4.13 -1.35 13.96
C THR A 217 -4.59 -2.40 12.93
N ALA A 218 -4.51 -3.68 13.27
CA ALA A 218 -5.06 -4.73 12.40
C ALA A 218 -6.57 -4.56 12.17
N CYS A 219 -7.32 -4.18 13.21
CA CYS A 219 -8.75 -3.87 13.13
C CYS A 219 -9.04 -2.67 12.19
N GLY A 220 -8.18 -1.63 12.23
CA GLY A 220 -8.31 -0.48 11.32
C GLY A 220 -8.14 -0.88 9.85
N VAL A 221 -7.15 -1.72 9.54
CA VAL A 221 -6.97 -2.27 8.18
C VAL A 221 -8.13 -3.20 7.82
N ALA A 222 -8.64 -4.01 8.75
CA ALA A 222 -9.77 -4.91 8.55
C ALA A 222 -11.07 -4.16 8.21
N ALA A 223 -11.33 -3.01 8.83
CA ALA A 223 -12.48 -2.17 8.50
C ALA A 223 -12.44 -1.70 7.04
N PHE A 224 -11.26 -1.24 6.57
CA PHE A 224 -11.03 -0.91 5.17
C PHE A 224 -11.20 -2.13 4.25
N ALA A 225 -10.56 -3.26 4.59
CA ALA A 225 -10.61 -4.50 3.81
C ALA A 225 -12.05 -5.00 3.63
N ARG A 226 -12.86 -4.94 4.69
CA ARG A 226 -14.28 -5.33 4.67
C ARG A 226 -15.10 -4.44 3.73
N ALA A 227 -14.87 -3.13 3.73
CA ALA A 227 -15.53 -2.22 2.81
C ALA A 227 -15.20 -2.55 1.36
N VAL A 228 -13.93 -2.76 1.03
CA VAL A 228 -13.49 -3.15 -0.31
C VAL A 228 -14.04 -4.52 -0.71
N LEU A 229 -14.03 -5.51 0.21
CA LEU A 229 -14.57 -6.85 -0.04
C LEU A 229 -16.08 -6.81 -0.33
N ARG A 230 -16.86 -6.05 0.46
CA ARG A 230 -18.29 -5.86 0.22
C ARG A 230 -18.56 -5.28 -1.17
N ALA A 231 -17.85 -4.21 -1.54
CA ALA A 231 -17.98 -3.61 -2.86
C ALA A 231 -17.55 -4.57 -3.99
N ALA A 232 -16.44 -5.31 -3.81
CA ALA A 232 -15.99 -6.32 -4.78
C ALA A 232 -17.02 -7.44 -4.98
N ARG A 233 -17.85 -7.71 -3.98
CA ARG A 233 -18.97 -8.67 -4.04
C ARG A 233 -20.29 -8.06 -4.53
N GLY A 234 -20.27 -6.78 -4.91
CA GLY A 234 -21.43 -6.12 -5.52
C GLY A 234 -22.33 -5.35 -4.56
N ASP A 235 -21.93 -5.14 -3.31
CA ASP A 235 -22.69 -4.32 -2.36
C ASP A 235 -22.59 -2.83 -2.71
N ALA A 236 -23.66 -2.29 -3.28
CA ALA A 236 -23.78 -0.87 -3.64
C ALA A 236 -24.02 0.05 -2.41
N GLY A 237 -24.27 -0.50 -1.23
CA GLY A 237 -24.46 0.25 0.02
C GLY A 237 -23.16 0.65 0.70
N VAL A 238 -21.99 0.30 0.15
CA VAL A 238 -20.69 0.71 0.69
C VAL A 238 -20.47 2.19 0.43
N ALA A 239 -19.92 2.89 1.43
CA ALA A 239 -19.64 4.33 1.30
C ALA A 239 -18.61 4.62 0.18
N PRO A 240 -18.75 5.75 -0.53
CA PRO A 240 -17.77 6.16 -1.52
C PRO A 240 -16.34 6.22 -0.95
N PRO A 241 -15.32 5.92 -1.80
CA PRO A 241 -15.37 5.71 -3.25
C PRO A 241 -15.66 4.27 -3.71
N PHE A 242 -15.99 3.35 -2.81
CA PHE A 242 -16.05 1.91 -3.06
C PHE A 242 -17.36 1.47 -3.78
N ALA A 243 -17.68 2.11 -4.92
CA ALA A 243 -18.73 1.59 -5.79
C ALA A 243 -18.26 0.28 -6.45
N PRO A 244 -19.15 -0.74 -6.59
CA PRO A 244 -18.78 -2.04 -7.14
C PRO A 244 -18.07 -1.99 -8.50
N GLU A 245 -18.55 -1.15 -9.42
CA GLU A 245 -17.95 -1.00 -10.76
C GLU A 245 -16.54 -0.42 -10.67
N LEU A 246 -16.34 0.54 -9.78
CA LEU A 246 -15.04 1.20 -9.60
C LEU A 246 -14.04 0.25 -8.95
N VAL A 247 -14.45 -0.48 -7.90
CA VAL A 247 -13.61 -1.52 -7.28
C VAL A 247 -13.25 -2.59 -8.30
N ARG A 248 -14.20 -3.07 -9.12
CA ARG A 248 -13.92 -4.03 -10.18
C ARG A 248 -12.89 -3.49 -11.19
N THR A 249 -13.00 -2.23 -11.58
CA THR A 249 -12.04 -1.59 -12.49
C THR A 249 -10.63 -1.54 -11.87
N PHE A 250 -10.54 -1.17 -10.59
CA PHE A 250 -9.25 -1.00 -9.91
C PHE A 250 -8.58 -2.30 -9.50
N THR A 251 -9.33 -3.39 -9.39
CA THR A 251 -8.80 -4.72 -9.02
C THR A 251 -8.65 -5.66 -10.22
N ALA A 252 -9.06 -5.26 -11.41
CA ALA A 252 -8.85 -6.02 -12.63
C ALA A 252 -7.37 -6.07 -12.99
N ARG A 253 -6.84 -7.29 -13.22
CA ARG A 253 -5.43 -7.48 -13.60
C ARG A 253 -5.10 -6.72 -14.87
N SER A 254 -3.95 -6.05 -14.86
CA SER A 254 -3.39 -5.36 -16.00
C SER A 254 -3.15 -6.29 -17.19
N ALA A 255 -3.31 -5.75 -18.40
CA ALA A 255 -2.97 -6.44 -19.65
C ALA A 255 -1.46 -6.39 -19.98
N VAL A 256 -0.65 -5.73 -19.17
CA VAL A 256 0.81 -5.68 -19.35
C VAL A 256 1.40 -7.09 -19.28
N PRO A 257 2.22 -7.51 -20.24
CA PRO A 257 2.73 -8.89 -20.31
C PRO A 257 3.45 -9.31 -19.03
N GLY A 258 3.08 -10.47 -18.47
CA GLY A 258 3.68 -11.04 -17.26
C GLY A 258 3.38 -10.29 -15.96
N SER A 259 2.55 -9.25 -15.99
CA SER A 259 2.20 -8.47 -14.80
C SER A 259 1.23 -9.22 -13.88
N SER A 260 1.49 -9.14 -12.57
CA SER A 260 0.51 -9.48 -11.53
C SER A 260 -0.28 -8.26 -11.06
N ARG A 261 0.01 -7.06 -11.58
CA ARG A 261 -0.56 -5.80 -11.08
C ARG A 261 -1.97 -5.53 -11.59
N ALA A 262 -2.72 -4.81 -10.78
CA ALA A 262 -3.91 -4.07 -11.14
C ALA A 262 -3.65 -2.58 -10.85
N LEU A 263 -4.67 -1.73 -10.76
CA LEU A 263 -4.51 -0.32 -10.46
C LEU A 263 -4.16 -0.14 -8.96
N GLY A 264 -2.88 -0.14 -8.67
CA GLY A 264 -2.30 -0.08 -7.32
C GLY A 264 -2.17 -1.43 -6.63
N TRP A 265 -3.03 -2.37 -6.91
CA TRP A 265 -3.08 -3.68 -6.27
C TRP A 265 -2.14 -4.70 -6.94
N ASP A 266 -1.75 -5.70 -6.17
CA ASP A 266 -1.24 -6.97 -6.68
C ASP A 266 -2.39 -7.97 -6.82
N THR A 267 -2.28 -8.94 -7.74
CA THR A 267 -3.28 -9.98 -7.95
C THR A 267 -2.67 -11.36 -7.77
N MET A 268 -3.51 -12.34 -7.42
CA MET A 268 -3.04 -13.69 -7.13
C MET A 268 -2.41 -14.34 -8.35
N LEU A 269 -1.16 -14.74 -8.21
CA LEU A 269 -0.42 -15.68 -9.05
C LEU A 269 0.15 -16.79 -8.16
N PRO A 270 0.51 -17.96 -8.69
CA PRO A 270 1.15 -19.04 -7.90
C PRO A 270 2.43 -18.61 -7.17
N THR A 271 3.07 -17.52 -7.64
CA THR A 271 4.28 -16.93 -7.05
C THR A 271 3.98 -15.80 -6.06
N SER A 272 2.73 -15.37 -5.91
CA SER A 272 2.35 -14.26 -5.02
C SER A 272 2.57 -14.60 -3.54
N SER A 273 2.71 -13.57 -2.72
CA SER A 273 2.91 -13.72 -1.28
C SER A 273 1.67 -14.20 -0.52
N CYS A 274 0.50 -14.23 -1.15
CA CYS A 274 -0.73 -14.79 -0.59
C CYS A 274 -0.79 -16.34 -0.62
N GLY A 275 0.30 -17.01 -0.96
CA GLY A 275 0.31 -18.47 -1.06
C GLY A 275 -0.30 -18.97 -2.37
N THR A 276 -0.85 -20.18 -2.33
CA THR A 276 -1.36 -20.90 -3.52
C THR A 276 -2.84 -21.22 -3.45
N ARG A 277 -3.49 -20.95 -2.32
CA ARG A 277 -4.85 -21.43 -2.01
C ARG A 277 -5.94 -20.36 -2.12
N MET A 278 -5.59 -19.07 -2.33
CA MET A 278 -6.58 -18.04 -2.65
C MET A 278 -7.14 -18.22 -4.05
N SER A 279 -8.33 -17.66 -4.31
CA SER A 279 -8.92 -17.69 -5.65
C SER A 279 -8.11 -16.86 -6.65
N PRO A 280 -8.20 -17.15 -7.96
CA PRO A 280 -7.55 -16.33 -8.99
C PRO A 280 -8.01 -14.86 -9.03
N GLN A 281 -9.15 -14.55 -8.42
CA GLN A 281 -9.70 -13.20 -8.30
C GLN A 281 -9.22 -12.45 -7.06
N ALA A 282 -8.42 -13.11 -6.20
CA ALA A 282 -7.85 -12.45 -5.03
C ALA A 282 -6.86 -11.35 -5.43
N PHE A 283 -6.90 -10.27 -4.69
CA PHE A 283 -6.01 -9.12 -4.84
C PHE A 283 -5.54 -8.63 -3.47
N GLY A 284 -4.40 -7.97 -3.44
CA GLY A 284 -3.82 -7.54 -2.19
C GLY A 284 -2.58 -6.70 -2.38
N HIS A 285 -1.82 -6.53 -1.32
CA HIS A 285 -0.50 -5.91 -1.37
C HIS A 285 0.31 -6.28 -0.12
N VAL A 286 1.61 -6.02 -0.17
CA VAL A 286 2.53 -6.25 0.96
C VAL A 286 3.31 -4.98 1.29
N GLY A 287 3.75 -4.85 2.55
CA GLY A 287 4.61 -3.77 3.00
C GLY A 287 6.00 -4.24 3.41
N TYR A 288 6.99 -3.39 3.23
CA TYR A 288 8.39 -3.66 3.56
C TYR A 288 8.60 -4.00 5.04
N THR A 289 7.87 -3.35 5.92
CA THR A 289 7.90 -3.58 7.38
C THR A 289 7.41 -4.97 7.80
N GLY A 290 6.86 -5.74 6.87
CA GLY A 290 6.37 -7.10 7.09
C GLY A 290 4.84 -7.21 6.99
N THR A 291 4.15 -6.13 6.68
CA THR A 291 2.68 -6.08 6.58
C THR A 291 2.15 -6.73 5.31
N SER A 292 0.90 -7.17 5.34
CA SER A 292 0.19 -7.83 4.24
C SER A 292 -1.32 -7.63 4.38
N LEU A 293 -1.96 -7.35 3.26
CA LEU A 293 -3.42 -7.33 3.11
C LEU A 293 -3.78 -8.09 1.84
N TRP A 294 -4.66 -9.10 1.95
CA TRP A 294 -5.24 -9.80 0.81
C TRP A 294 -6.74 -9.95 0.97
N ILE A 295 -7.45 -9.80 -0.15
CA ILE A 295 -8.92 -9.83 -0.24
C ILE A 295 -9.29 -10.84 -1.33
N ASP A 296 -10.15 -11.80 -1.00
CA ASP A 296 -10.67 -12.82 -1.91
C ASP A 296 -12.20 -12.71 -1.99
N PRO A 297 -12.73 -12.05 -3.02
CA PRO A 297 -14.17 -11.85 -3.15
C PRO A 297 -14.95 -13.14 -3.44
N VAL A 298 -14.30 -14.16 -4.02
CA VAL A 298 -14.94 -15.45 -4.31
C VAL A 298 -15.15 -16.24 -3.03
N ARG A 299 -14.15 -16.22 -2.14
CA ARG A 299 -14.22 -16.93 -0.85
C ARG A 299 -14.86 -16.12 0.26
N ASP A 300 -15.28 -14.88 -0.04
CA ASP A 300 -15.76 -13.92 0.96
C ASP A 300 -14.78 -13.75 2.12
N ARG A 301 -13.52 -13.44 1.80
CA ARG A 301 -12.46 -13.42 2.78
C ARG A 301 -11.54 -12.20 2.62
N TYR A 302 -11.19 -11.57 3.75
CA TYR A 302 -10.00 -10.73 3.85
C TYR A 302 -9.03 -11.29 4.89
N VAL A 303 -7.75 -11.05 4.68
CA VAL A 303 -6.67 -11.48 5.57
C VAL A 303 -5.69 -10.32 5.76
N VAL A 304 -5.55 -9.87 7.00
CA VAL A 304 -4.59 -8.85 7.43
C VAL A 304 -3.52 -9.52 8.27
N LEU A 305 -2.26 -9.24 7.96
CA LEU A 305 -1.10 -9.58 8.78
C LEU A 305 -0.23 -8.33 8.92
N LEU A 306 -0.10 -7.79 10.11
CA LEU A 306 0.80 -6.69 10.41
C LEU A 306 1.97 -7.24 11.24
N THR A 307 3.19 -6.91 10.86
CA THR A 307 4.39 -7.24 11.62
C THR A 307 5.37 -6.07 11.60
N ASN A 308 6.32 -6.07 12.51
CA ASN A 308 7.44 -5.13 12.51
C ASN A 308 8.77 -5.83 12.14
N ARG A 309 8.78 -6.59 11.03
CA ARG A 309 9.99 -7.26 10.51
C ARG A 309 11.19 -6.30 10.42
N ALA A 310 10.97 -5.05 10.01
CA ALA A 310 12.01 -4.03 9.92
C ALA A 310 12.65 -3.64 11.28
N PHE A 311 12.16 -4.18 12.39
CA PHE A 311 12.79 -4.11 13.70
C PHE A 311 13.49 -5.42 14.08
N GLY A 312 12.99 -6.55 13.57
CA GLY A 312 13.55 -7.88 13.79
C GLY A 312 14.79 -8.18 12.94
N GLY A 313 15.23 -9.42 12.98
CA GLY A 313 16.36 -9.92 12.18
C GLY A 313 15.96 -10.59 10.86
N GLY A 314 14.65 -10.71 10.59
CA GLY A 314 14.15 -11.44 9.43
C GLY A 314 14.40 -10.74 8.10
N THR A 315 14.78 -11.52 7.09
CA THR A 315 14.95 -11.08 5.71
C THR A 315 13.59 -10.89 5.01
N LEU A 316 13.62 -10.32 3.80
CA LEU A 316 12.42 -10.26 2.95
C LEU A 316 11.95 -11.65 2.52
N ASP A 317 12.89 -12.60 2.30
CA ASP A 317 12.57 -13.98 1.91
C ASP A 317 11.97 -14.77 3.07
N ASP A 318 12.46 -14.59 4.31
CA ASP A 318 11.82 -15.14 5.50
C ASP A 318 10.38 -14.67 5.60
N MET A 319 10.16 -13.36 5.46
CA MET A 319 8.82 -12.79 5.54
C MET A 319 7.91 -13.26 4.39
N ARG A 320 8.46 -13.46 3.19
CA ARG A 320 7.73 -14.04 2.07
C ARG A 320 7.27 -15.48 2.38
N THR A 321 8.15 -16.27 2.96
CA THR A 321 7.84 -17.64 3.40
C THR A 321 6.74 -17.65 4.45
N VAL A 322 6.85 -16.80 5.48
CA VAL A 322 5.83 -16.66 6.53
C VAL A 322 4.48 -16.26 5.94
N ARG A 323 4.44 -15.24 5.07
CA ARG A 323 3.18 -14.79 4.45
C ARG A 323 2.50 -15.92 3.68
N ARG A 324 3.24 -16.64 2.82
CA ARG A 324 2.70 -17.75 2.03
C ARG A 324 2.11 -18.84 2.92
N ALA A 325 2.88 -19.29 3.91
CA ALA A 325 2.43 -20.30 4.85
C ALA A 325 1.21 -19.83 5.66
N PHE A 326 1.18 -18.55 6.10
CA PHE A 326 0.06 -17.98 6.83
C PHE A 326 -1.22 -17.94 6.01
N HIS A 327 -1.16 -17.44 4.78
CA HIS A 327 -2.32 -17.37 3.90
C HIS A 327 -2.81 -18.77 3.50
N ASP A 328 -1.91 -19.72 3.23
CA ASP A 328 -2.29 -21.10 2.89
C ASP A 328 -2.95 -21.83 4.08
N ALA A 329 -2.51 -21.59 5.31
CA ALA A 329 -3.12 -22.16 6.50
C ALA A 329 -4.55 -21.66 6.78
N LEU A 330 -4.89 -20.46 6.29
CA LEU A 330 -6.21 -19.85 6.45
C LEU A 330 -7.21 -20.21 5.34
N ALA A 331 -6.78 -20.97 4.36
CA ALA A 331 -7.65 -21.29 3.21
C ALA A 331 -8.86 -22.18 3.56
N ASP A 332 -8.80 -22.90 4.66
CA ASP A 332 -9.85 -23.82 5.12
C ASP A 332 -10.61 -23.31 6.36
N VAL A 333 -10.34 -22.09 6.81
CA VAL A 333 -10.96 -21.47 7.99
C VAL A 333 -12.27 -20.75 7.64
#